data_59348da0685ef52d4414c1b57cbe899a
#
_entry.id   59348da0685ef52d4414c1b57cbe899a
#
_cell.length_a   1.000
_cell.length_b   1.000
_cell.length_c   1.000
_cell.angle_alpha   90.00
_cell.angle_beta   90.00
_cell.angle_gamma   90.00
#
_symmetry.space_group_name_H-M   'P 1'
#
loop_
_entity.id
_entity.type
_entity.pdbx_description
1 polymer ?
#
loop_
_entity_poly.entity_id
_entity_poly.type
_entity_poly.pdbx_seq_one_letter_code
_entity_poly.pdbx_strand_id
1 'polypeptide(L)'
;MMTIDNRVADVFSRRMAIQSVAALLLGSTVGVAQAQLPMSTAFNRAARNRILSQRLAKTYCQLLLGVLPEFSAKTLADVRQQVRTGFDELAKTSMPPDLASRVADLKKLADAADALLVFPPTREAVSAVAQQAEKVMAASQSTAEAFEKIAKVGSAKLINLAGRQRAVSQRIALDYFLIAAKLDGKGLQEQMKADMAEVRKGLETLAAAPVSTPAIRNELELGRAQWLFFEAAMQRAPDGKGMETVATTSERLAEVLDKLTDLYDGALKEVLG
;
A
#
# COMPACT_ATOMS: atom_id res chain seq x y z
N MET A 1 -54.26 69.84 24.15
CA MET A 1 -54.43 70.00 22.72
C MET A 1 -53.08 69.85 22.09
N MET A 2 -52.74 68.63 21.73
CA MET A 2 -51.38 68.29 21.27
C MET A 2 -51.54 67.48 19.98
N THR A 3 -51.14 68.04 18.87
CA THR A 3 -51.11 67.43 17.55
C THR A 3 -49.96 66.43 17.43
N ILE A 4 -50.28 65.19 17.24
CA ILE A 4 -49.27 64.11 17.01
C ILE A 4 -48.94 64.06 15.53
N ASP A 5 -47.66 64.16 15.32
CA ASP A 5 -46.96 64.28 14.02
C ASP A 5 -47.07 63.01 13.15
N ASN A 6 -47.57 63.18 11.94
CA ASN A 6 -47.91 62.14 10.99
C ASN A 6 -46.69 61.67 10.18
N ARG A 7 -45.44 61.88 10.69
CA ARG A 7 -44.21 61.56 9.99
C ARG A 7 -43.59 60.17 10.33
N VAL A 8 -44.17 59.48 11.34
CA VAL A 8 -43.61 58.18 11.77
C VAL A 8 -44.16 56.98 10.98
N ALA A 9 -45.34 57.16 10.34
CA ALA A 9 -45.96 56.06 9.58
C ALA A 9 -45.36 55.82 8.21
N ASP A 10 -44.64 56.80 7.61
CA ASP A 10 -44.11 56.67 6.23
C ASP A 10 -42.70 56.04 6.15
N VAL A 11 -41.99 55.94 7.28
CA VAL A 11 -40.66 55.32 7.36
C VAL A 11 -40.74 53.80 7.51
N PHE A 12 -41.82 53.28 8.06
CA PHE A 12 -42.02 51.82 8.24
C PHE A 12 -42.48 51.10 6.97
N SER A 13 -43.21 51.82 6.10
CA SER A 13 -43.73 51.25 4.83
C SER A 13 -42.63 51.05 3.77
N ARG A 14 -41.57 51.86 3.77
CA ARG A 14 -40.49 51.77 2.78
C ARG A 14 -39.38 50.76 3.14
N ARG A 15 -39.32 50.30 4.39
CA ARG A 15 -38.35 49.28 4.82
C ARG A 15 -38.80 47.84 4.60
N MET A 16 -40.08 47.58 4.41
CA MET A 16 -40.62 46.24 4.16
C MET A 16 -40.65 45.84 2.66
N ALA A 17 -40.48 46.81 1.74
CA ALA A 17 -40.47 46.52 0.29
C ALA A 17 -39.10 46.15 -0.28
N ILE A 18 -38.01 46.25 0.51
CA ILE A 18 -36.64 45.97 0.06
C ILE A 18 -36.11 44.61 0.59
N GLN A 19 -36.81 43.95 1.51
CA GLN A 19 -36.38 42.66 2.07
C GLN A 19 -36.93 41.43 1.35
N SER A 20 -37.72 41.58 0.30
CA SER A 20 -38.34 40.42 -0.40
C SER A 20 -37.66 40.02 -1.72
N VAL A 21 -36.55 40.64 -2.14
CA VAL A 21 -35.86 40.31 -3.40
C VAL A 21 -34.42 39.75 -3.19
N ALA A 22 -33.92 39.71 -1.93
CA ALA A 22 -32.55 39.24 -1.66
C ALA A 22 -32.47 37.78 -1.16
N ALA A 23 -33.54 36.99 -1.21
CA ALA A 23 -33.58 35.61 -0.70
C ALA A 23 -33.62 34.51 -1.78
N LEU A 24 -33.30 34.83 -3.04
CA LEU A 24 -33.48 33.87 -4.15
C LEU A 24 -32.23 33.64 -5.04
N LEU A 25 -31.02 33.97 -4.56
CA LEU A 25 -29.77 33.69 -5.29
C LEU A 25 -28.62 33.28 -4.37
N LEU A 26 -28.81 32.37 -3.44
CA LEU A 26 -27.73 31.64 -2.77
C LEU A 26 -28.10 30.17 -2.62
N GLY A 27 -28.56 29.59 -3.71
CA GLY A 27 -28.44 28.17 -3.97
C GLY A 27 -27.00 27.87 -4.43
N SER A 28 -26.02 28.31 -3.64
CA SER A 28 -24.64 27.81 -3.81
C SER A 28 -24.69 26.33 -3.43
N THR A 29 -24.75 25.47 -4.44
CA THR A 29 -24.32 24.10 -4.29
C THR A 29 -22.92 24.17 -3.71
N VAL A 30 -22.80 23.97 -2.40
CA VAL A 30 -21.54 23.58 -1.78
C VAL A 30 -21.28 22.20 -2.36
N GLY A 31 -20.70 22.19 -3.56
CA GLY A 31 -20.03 21.03 -4.09
C GLY A 31 -19.01 20.71 -3.02
N VAL A 32 -19.22 19.61 -2.30
CA VAL A 32 -18.19 19.02 -1.46
C VAL A 32 -17.05 18.75 -2.43
N ALA A 33 -16.05 19.62 -2.44
CA ALA A 33 -14.82 19.41 -3.17
C ALA A 33 -14.24 18.16 -2.51
N GLN A 34 -14.50 17.01 -3.12
CA GLN A 34 -13.89 15.75 -2.72
C GLN A 34 -12.40 15.98 -2.91
N ALA A 35 -11.66 16.08 -1.80
CA ALA A 35 -10.23 16.29 -1.82
C ALA A 35 -9.64 15.16 -2.66
N GLN A 36 -9.17 15.49 -3.86
CA GLN A 36 -8.51 14.54 -4.73
C GLN A 36 -7.24 14.04 -4.04
N LEU A 37 -7.04 12.74 -4.05
CA LEU A 37 -5.81 12.16 -3.51
C LEU A 37 -4.60 12.71 -4.30
N PRO A 38 -3.55 13.19 -3.64
CA PRO A 38 -2.32 13.61 -4.33
C PRO A 38 -1.75 12.46 -5.18
N MET A 39 -1.19 12.79 -6.34
CA MET A 39 -0.63 11.79 -7.26
C MET A 39 0.47 10.93 -6.60
N SER A 40 1.26 11.48 -5.67
CA SER A 40 2.24 10.73 -4.87
C SER A 40 1.59 9.67 -3.99
N THR A 41 0.44 10.00 -3.39
CA THR A 41 -0.33 9.04 -2.58
C THR A 41 -0.94 7.94 -3.46
N ALA A 42 -1.46 8.29 -4.65
CA ALA A 42 -1.96 7.31 -5.61
C ALA A 42 -0.85 6.35 -6.07
N PHE A 43 0.34 6.88 -6.35
CA PHE A 43 1.54 6.07 -6.63
C PHE A 43 1.83 5.06 -5.51
N ASN A 44 1.92 5.54 -4.26
CA ASN A 44 2.21 4.67 -3.10
C ASN A 44 1.12 3.60 -2.93
N ARG A 45 -0.18 3.95 -3.09
CA ARG A 45 -1.30 2.98 -3.01
C ARG A 45 -1.22 1.91 -4.09
N ALA A 46 -0.96 2.28 -5.35
CA ALA A 46 -0.81 1.32 -6.44
C ALA A 46 0.42 0.41 -6.23
N ALA A 47 1.55 1.00 -5.86
CA ALA A 47 2.80 0.28 -5.60
C ALA A 47 2.71 -0.66 -4.38
N ARG A 48 1.88 -0.35 -3.38
CA ARG A 48 1.69 -1.18 -2.18
C ARG A 48 1.11 -2.56 -2.48
N ASN A 49 0.39 -2.73 -3.59
CA ASN A 49 -0.13 -4.04 -3.99
C ASN A 49 0.97 -5.08 -4.24
N ARG A 50 2.23 -4.66 -4.48
CA ARG A 50 3.37 -5.59 -4.55
C ARG A 50 3.56 -6.39 -3.25
N ILE A 51 3.62 -5.69 -2.12
CA ILE A 51 3.77 -6.37 -0.81
C ILE A 51 2.48 -7.07 -0.41
N LEU A 52 1.32 -6.45 -0.64
CA LEU A 52 0.04 -7.01 -0.20
C LEU A 52 -0.25 -8.34 -0.87
N SER A 53 0.08 -8.49 -2.17
CA SER A 53 -0.10 -9.77 -2.87
C SER A 53 0.78 -10.88 -2.30
N GLN A 54 2.05 -10.60 -2.04
CA GLN A 54 2.99 -11.59 -1.50
C GLN A 54 2.64 -11.95 -0.05
N ARG A 55 2.26 -10.96 0.76
CA ARG A 55 1.83 -11.16 2.16
C ARG A 55 0.52 -11.95 2.24
N LEU A 56 -0.42 -11.71 1.31
CA LEU A 56 -1.66 -12.49 1.20
C LEU A 56 -1.36 -13.97 0.91
N ALA A 57 -0.55 -14.26 -0.10
CA ALA A 57 -0.18 -15.64 -0.47
C ALA A 57 0.61 -16.32 0.65
N LYS A 58 1.57 -15.61 1.27
CA LYS A 58 2.35 -16.10 2.42
C LYS A 58 1.45 -16.51 3.58
N THR A 59 0.58 -15.62 4.04
CA THR A 59 -0.29 -15.89 5.18
C THR A 59 -1.31 -16.99 4.89
N TYR A 60 -1.78 -17.09 3.65
CA TYR A 60 -2.65 -18.18 3.24
C TYR A 60 -1.92 -19.54 3.23
N CYS A 61 -0.64 -19.58 2.83
CA CYS A 61 0.20 -20.77 2.94
C CYS A 61 0.49 -21.13 4.42
N GLN A 62 0.72 -20.13 5.29
CA GLN A 62 0.88 -20.35 6.73
C GLN A 62 -0.36 -21.01 7.36
N LEU A 63 -1.57 -20.61 6.95
CA LEU A 63 -2.81 -21.26 7.40
C LEU A 63 -2.90 -22.72 6.97
N LEU A 64 -2.47 -23.05 5.73
CA LEU A 64 -2.38 -24.45 5.28
C LEU A 64 -1.45 -25.28 6.16
N LEU A 65 -0.33 -24.69 6.57
CA LEU A 65 0.70 -25.35 7.38
C LEU A 65 0.42 -25.32 8.90
N GLY A 66 -0.65 -24.66 9.34
CA GLY A 66 -0.97 -24.48 10.75
C GLY A 66 0.01 -23.59 11.51
N VAL A 67 0.73 -22.70 10.82
CA VAL A 67 1.72 -21.79 11.40
C VAL A 67 1.03 -20.57 11.97
N LEU A 68 1.08 -20.40 13.30
CA LEU A 68 0.47 -19.28 14.03
C LEU A 68 -0.97 -18.98 13.53
N PRO A 69 -1.91 -19.93 13.60
CA PRO A 69 -3.15 -19.88 12.82
C PRO A 69 -4.01 -18.66 13.11
N GLU A 70 -4.14 -18.23 14.37
CA GLU A 70 -4.92 -17.04 14.75
C GLU A 70 -4.27 -15.76 14.20
N PHE A 71 -2.95 -15.64 14.35
CA PHE A 71 -2.18 -14.51 13.83
C PHE A 71 -2.25 -14.46 12.29
N SER A 72 -2.09 -15.60 11.63
CA SER A 72 -2.15 -15.70 10.16
C SER A 72 -3.54 -15.38 9.62
N ALA A 73 -4.62 -15.85 10.29
CA ALA A 73 -5.98 -15.52 9.90
C ALA A 73 -6.28 -14.02 10.04
N LYS A 74 -5.87 -13.43 11.17
CA LYS A 74 -5.99 -11.98 11.37
C LYS A 74 -5.21 -11.20 10.32
N THR A 75 -3.95 -11.55 10.10
CA THR A 75 -3.10 -10.89 9.10
C THR A 75 -3.68 -10.99 7.69
N LEU A 76 -4.23 -12.15 7.31
CA LEU A 76 -4.89 -12.33 6.02
C LEU A 76 -6.11 -11.41 5.88
N ALA A 77 -6.94 -11.31 6.92
CA ALA A 77 -8.11 -10.42 6.92
C ALA A 77 -7.69 -8.94 6.79
N ASP A 78 -6.66 -8.52 7.54
CA ASP A 78 -6.11 -7.16 7.49
C ASP A 78 -5.53 -6.83 6.11
N VAL A 79 -4.81 -7.76 5.47
CA VAL A 79 -4.27 -7.59 4.11
C VAL A 79 -5.39 -7.44 3.09
N ARG A 80 -6.41 -8.30 3.12
CA ARG A 80 -7.59 -8.20 2.25
C ARG A 80 -8.29 -6.85 2.39
N GLN A 81 -8.43 -6.35 3.63
CA GLN A 81 -9.02 -5.04 3.88
C GLN A 81 -8.15 -3.91 3.31
N GLN A 82 -6.82 -3.98 3.48
CA GLN A 82 -5.91 -2.98 2.92
C GLN A 82 -5.95 -2.93 1.40
N VAL A 83 -6.06 -4.07 0.72
CA VAL A 83 -6.22 -4.14 -0.74
C VAL A 83 -7.51 -3.43 -1.16
N ARG A 84 -8.64 -3.77 -0.54
CA ARG A 84 -9.95 -3.13 -0.85
C ARG A 84 -9.90 -1.62 -0.64
N THR A 85 -9.49 -1.18 0.54
CA THR A 85 -9.40 0.26 0.88
C THR A 85 -8.47 1.00 -0.10
N GLY A 86 -7.32 0.39 -0.46
CA GLY A 86 -6.38 0.98 -1.41
C GLY A 86 -7.01 1.21 -2.79
N PHE A 87 -7.77 0.27 -3.31
CA PHE A 87 -8.47 0.44 -4.60
C PHE A 87 -9.65 1.42 -4.51
N ASP A 88 -10.38 1.46 -3.39
CA ASP A 88 -11.45 2.45 -3.16
C ASP A 88 -10.91 3.89 -3.14
N GLU A 89 -9.71 4.09 -2.58
CA GLU A 89 -9.00 5.36 -2.60
C GLU A 89 -8.51 5.69 -4.02
N LEU A 90 -7.91 4.74 -4.72
CA LEU A 90 -7.45 4.92 -6.10
C LEU A 90 -8.60 5.27 -7.07
N ALA A 91 -9.78 4.69 -6.89
CA ALA A 91 -10.96 4.99 -7.69
C ALA A 91 -11.45 6.44 -7.56
N LYS A 92 -11.10 7.13 -6.46
CA LYS A 92 -11.43 8.55 -6.21
C LYS A 92 -10.36 9.51 -6.75
N THR A 93 -9.28 8.99 -7.32
CA THR A 93 -8.14 9.79 -7.80
C THR A 93 -8.28 10.08 -9.29
N SER A 94 -8.15 11.34 -9.67
CA SER A 94 -8.03 11.71 -11.08
C SER A 94 -6.64 11.33 -11.60
N MET A 95 -6.59 10.49 -12.62
CA MET A 95 -5.37 9.98 -13.21
C MET A 95 -5.39 10.13 -14.74
N PRO A 96 -4.23 10.26 -15.39
CA PRO A 96 -4.13 10.11 -16.84
C PRO A 96 -4.72 8.77 -17.31
N PRO A 97 -5.36 8.70 -18.49
CA PRO A 97 -6.08 7.50 -18.95
C PRO A 97 -5.23 6.21 -18.95
N ASP A 98 -3.95 6.30 -19.33
CA ASP A 98 -3.04 5.13 -19.30
C ASP A 98 -2.84 4.59 -17.86
N LEU A 99 -2.64 5.46 -16.87
CA LEU A 99 -2.52 5.06 -15.47
C LEU A 99 -3.84 4.50 -14.93
N ALA A 100 -4.97 5.12 -15.27
CA ALA A 100 -6.28 4.63 -14.86
C ALA A 100 -6.55 3.22 -15.39
N SER A 101 -6.19 2.95 -16.65
CA SER A 101 -6.28 1.61 -17.25
C SER A 101 -5.40 0.59 -16.51
N ARG A 102 -4.13 0.92 -16.22
CA ARG A 102 -3.21 0.05 -15.48
C ARG A 102 -3.70 -0.26 -14.08
N VAL A 103 -4.25 0.73 -13.37
CA VAL A 103 -4.85 0.54 -12.03
C VAL A 103 -6.09 -0.35 -12.11
N ALA A 104 -6.93 -0.20 -13.13
CA ALA A 104 -8.08 -1.06 -13.34
C ALA A 104 -7.68 -2.52 -13.62
N ASP A 105 -6.64 -2.74 -14.42
CA ASP A 105 -6.14 -4.08 -14.71
C ASP A 105 -5.47 -4.71 -13.47
N LEU A 106 -4.72 -3.92 -12.71
CA LEU A 106 -4.16 -4.35 -11.42
C LEU A 106 -5.27 -4.76 -10.44
N LYS A 107 -6.36 -4.00 -10.38
CA LYS A 107 -7.53 -4.36 -9.56
C LYS A 107 -8.14 -5.70 -9.96
N LYS A 108 -8.35 -5.95 -11.26
CA LYS A 108 -8.87 -7.24 -11.75
C LYS A 108 -7.98 -8.41 -11.29
N LEU A 109 -6.66 -8.24 -11.36
CA LEU A 109 -5.72 -9.28 -10.91
C LEU A 109 -5.79 -9.50 -9.39
N ALA A 110 -5.94 -8.43 -8.60
CA ALA A 110 -6.08 -8.51 -7.15
C ALA A 110 -7.43 -9.15 -6.74
N ASP A 111 -8.52 -8.78 -7.41
CA ASP A 111 -9.84 -9.39 -7.19
C ASP A 111 -9.81 -10.90 -7.54
N ALA A 112 -9.10 -11.29 -8.61
CA ALA A 112 -8.91 -12.70 -8.96
C ALA A 112 -8.08 -13.45 -7.90
N ALA A 113 -7.11 -12.83 -7.25
CA ALA A 113 -6.37 -13.44 -6.13
C ALA A 113 -7.28 -13.67 -4.92
N ASP A 114 -8.13 -12.71 -4.58
CA ASP A 114 -9.08 -12.82 -3.47
C ASP A 114 -10.12 -13.91 -3.72
N ALA A 115 -10.57 -14.07 -4.96
CA ALA A 115 -11.54 -15.11 -5.36
C ALA A 115 -11.00 -16.55 -5.29
N LEU A 116 -9.66 -16.72 -5.28
CA LEU A 116 -9.03 -18.04 -5.13
C LEU A 116 -8.96 -18.52 -3.67
N LEU A 117 -9.28 -17.68 -2.70
CA LEU A 117 -9.21 -18.02 -1.28
C LEU A 117 -10.39 -18.93 -0.90
N VAL A 118 -10.13 -20.22 -0.67
CA VAL A 118 -11.08 -21.17 -0.12
C VAL A 118 -10.73 -21.52 1.32
N PHE A 119 -11.71 -21.87 2.14
CA PHE A 119 -11.51 -22.20 3.55
C PHE A 119 -12.19 -23.53 3.91
N PRO A 120 -11.45 -24.45 4.55
CA PRO A 120 -10.01 -24.37 4.90
C PRO A 120 -9.11 -24.32 3.65
N PRO A 121 -7.86 -23.78 3.75
CA PRO A 121 -6.92 -23.73 2.64
C PRO A 121 -6.60 -25.13 2.09
N THR A 122 -6.57 -25.28 0.76
CA THR A 122 -6.07 -26.49 0.09
C THR A 122 -4.72 -26.24 -0.57
N ARG A 123 -3.97 -27.28 -0.87
CA ARG A 123 -2.67 -27.18 -1.55
C ARG A 123 -2.80 -26.55 -2.94
N GLU A 124 -3.84 -26.92 -3.66
CA GLU A 124 -4.18 -26.42 -4.99
C GLU A 124 -4.52 -24.93 -4.94
N ALA A 125 -5.33 -24.51 -3.96
CA ALA A 125 -5.69 -23.12 -3.76
C ALA A 125 -4.47 -22.28 -3.37
N VAL A 126 -3.61 -22.75 -2.48
CA VAL A 126 -2.35 -22.06 -2.11
C VAL A 126 -1.45 -21.88 -3.32
N SER A 127 -1.27 -22.93 -4.14
CA SER A 127 -0.49 -22.82 -5.38
C SER A 127 -1.08 -21.80 -6.37
N ALA A 128 -2.40 -21.82 -6.56
CA ALA A 128 -3.08 -20.86 -7.43
C ALA A 128 -2.98 -19.42 -6.92
N VAL A 129 -3.14 -19.21 -5.60
CA VAL A 129 -3.00 -17.89 -4.97
C VAL A 129 -1.55 -17.38 -5.10
N ALA A 130 -0.54 -18.23 -4.89
CA ALA A 130 0.87 -17.85 -5.05
C ALA A 130 1.17 -17.42 -6.50
N GLN A 131 0.71 -18.19 -7.50
CA GLN A 131 0.87 -17.82 -8.90
C GLN A 131 0.15 -16.51 -9.26
N GLN A 132 -1.03 -16.29 -8.70
CA GLN A 132 -1.78 -15.05 -8.93
C GLN A 132 -1.12 -13.86 -8.24
N ALA A 133 -0.51 -14.05 -7.06
CA ALA A 133 0.24 -13.02 -6.35
C ALA A 133 1.44 -12.51 -7.16
N GLU A 134 2.15 -13.39 -7.90
CA GLU A 134 3.21 -12.99 -8.81
C GLU A 134 2.69 -12.08 -9.94
N LYS A 135 1.53 -12.37 -10.52
CA LYS A 135 0.91 -11.52 -11.54
C LYS A 135 0.55 -10.15 -10.98
N VAL A 136 -0.02 -10.10 -9.78
CA VAL A 136 -0.34 -8.84 -9.09
C VAL A 136 0.94 -8.05 -8.80
N MET A 137 1.99 -8.71 -8.30
CA MET A 137 3.28 -8.08 -8.04
C MET A 137 3.89 -7.46 -9.31
N ALA A 138 3.91 -8.20 -10.41
CA ALA A 138 4.43 -7.73 -11.70
C ALA A 138 3.61 -6.54 -12.26
N ALA A 139 2.29 -6.62 -12.24
CA ALA A 139 1.42 -5.54 -12.69
C ALA A 139 1.56 -4.29 -11.81
N SER A 140 1.66 -4.45 -10.48
CA SER A 140 1.88 -3.34 -9.55
C SER A 140 3.26 -2.70 -9.76
N GLN A 141 4.31 -3.48 -10.07
CA GLN A 141 5.63 -2.97 -10.41
C GLN A 141 5.58 -2.13 -11.70
N SER A 142 4.97 -2.66 -12.77
CA SER A 142 4.80 -1.92 -14.04
C SER A 142 3.98 -0.64 -13.87
N THR A 143 2.94 -0.67 -13.02
CA THR A 143 2.14 0.51 -12.69
C THR A 143 2.98 1.55 -11.93
N ALA A 144 3.78 1.13 -10.94
CA ALA A 144 4.68 2.02 -10.20
C ALA A 144 5.73 2.68 -11.12
N GLU A 145 6.30 1.94 -12.06
CA GLU A 145 7.25 2.47 -13.04
C GLU A 145 6.59 3.50 -14.00
N ALA A 146 5.31 3.30 -14.34
CA ALA A 146 4.57 4.27 -15.13
C ALA A 146 4.32 5.57 -14.35
N PHE A 147 4.00 5.50 -13.07
CA PHE A 147 3.91 6.66 -12.18
C PHE A 147 5.27 7.39 -12.06
N GLU A 148 6.36 6.64 -11.86
CA GLU A 148 7.72 7.20 -11.74
C GLU A 148 8.11 8.01 -12.98
N LYS A 149 7.80 7.51 -14.19
CA LYS A 149 8.04 8.21 -15.46
C LYS A 149 7.31 9.55 -15.55
N ILE A 150 6.09 9.61 -15.01
CA ILE A 150 5.29 10.84 -15.02
C ILE A 150 5.81 11.84 -13.99
N ALA A 151 6.19 11.35 -12.80
CA ALA A 151 6.68 12.19 -11.70
C ALA A 151 7.98 12.92 -12.03
N LYS A 152 8.83 12.37 -12.91
CA LYS A 152 10.12 12.96 -13.38
C LYS A 152 11.10 13.39 -12.28
N VAL A 153 10.99 12.84 -11.06
CA VAL A 153 11.78 13.23 -9.90
C VAL A 153 12.63 12.05 -9.41
N GLY A 154 13.91 12.31 -9.16
CA GLY A 154 14.85 11.27 -8.73
C GLY A 154 14.48 10.58 -7.42
N SER A 155 13.76 11.26 -6.54
CA SER A 155 13.27 10.70 -5.27
C SER A 155 12.13 9.67 -5.46
N ALA A 156 11.36 9.72 -6.55
CA ALA A 156 10.39 8.67 -6.89
C ALA A 156 11.07 7.30 -7.07
N LYS A 157 12.31 7.27 -7.57
CA LYS A 157 13.12 6.06 -7.67
C LYS A 157 13.44 5.44 -6.30
N LEU A 158 13.72 6.27 -5.29
CA LEU A 158 14.04 5.79 -3.94
C LEU A 158 12.80 5.22 -3.25
N ILE A 159 11.63 5.85 -3.43
CA ILE A 159 10.35 5.32 -2.93
C ILE A 159 10.04 3.99 -3.63
N ASN A 160 10.21 3.93 -4.96
CA ASN A 160 9.99 2.71 -5.72
C ASN A 160 10.94 1.59 -5.28
N LEU A 161 12.23 1.90 -5.05
CA LEU A 161 13.22 0.95 -4.55
C LEU A 161 12.87 0.45 -3.16
N ALA A 162 12.57 1.35 -2.20
CA ALA A 162 12.19 0.98 -0.83
C ALA A 162 10.93 0.08 -0.81
N GLY A 163 9.90 0.48 -1.58
CA GLY A 163 8.68 -0.30 -1.72
C GLY A 163 8.89 -1.67 -2.38
N ARG A 164 9.89 -1.80 -3.27
CA ARG A 164 10.27 -3.08 -3.88
C ARG A 164 10.95 -4.01 -2.87
N GLN A 165 11.88 -3.49 -2.05
CA GLN A 165 12.55 -4.29 -1.01
C GLN A 165 11.54 -4.91 -0.04
N ARG A 166 10.54 -4.14 0.35
CA ARG A 166 9.42 -4.57 1.19
C ARG A 166 8.63 -5.74 0.58
N ALA A 167 8.36 -5.69 -0.72
CA ALA A 167 7.62 -6.76 -1.43
C ALA A 167 8.47 -8.03 -1.61
N VAL A 168 9.73 -7.85 -2.03
CA VAL A 168 10.65 -8.97 -2.24
C VAL A 168 10.93 -9.72 -0.93
N SER A 169 11.04 -9.04 0.20
CA SER A 169 11.20 -9.70 1.51
C SER A 169 10.02 -10.60 1.86
N GLN A 170 8.79 -10.24 1.49
CA GLN A 170 7.61 -11.08 1.69
C GLN A 170 7.56 -12.26 0.70
N ARG A 171 8.04 -12.07 -0.54
CA ARG A 171 8.18 -13.17 -1.51
C ARG A 171 9.17 -14.21 -1.03
N ILE A 172 10.34 -13.82 -0.52
CA ILE A 172 11.30 -14.73 0.08
C ILE A 172 10.65 -15.57 1.18
N ALA A 173 9.86 -14.96 2.06
CA ALA A 173 9.15 -15.70 3.12
C ALA A 173 8.06 -16.62 2.55
N LEU A 174 7.32 -16.19 1.52
CA LEU A 174 6.35 -17.04 0.81
C LEU A 174 7.05 -18.27 0.22
N ASP A 175 8.17 -18.08 -0.47
CA ASP A 175 8.93 -19.17 -1.09
C ASP A 175 9.38 -20.22 -0.06
N TYR A 176 9.83 -19.77 1.11
CA TYR A 176 10.15 -20.66 2.23
C TYR A 176 8.94 -21.50 2.66
N PHE A 177 7.75 -20.91 2.79
CA PHE A 177 6.54 -21.65 3.17
C PHE A 177 6.04 -22.57 2.05
N LEU A 178 6.17 -22.19 0.79
CA LEU A 178 5.85 -23.06 -0.35
C LEU A 178 6.77 -24.30 -0.38
N ILE A 179 8.06 -24.13 -0.10
CA ILE A 179 9.02 -25.24 0.03
C ILE A 179 8.61 -26.12 1.22
N ALA A 180 8.31 -25.53 2.39
CA ALA A 180 7.85 -26.27 3.56
C ALA A 180 6.55 -27.06 3.28
N ALA A 181 5.64 -26.48 2.50
CA ALA A 181 4.41 -27.13 2.04
C ALA A 181 4.64 -28.17 0.93
N LYS A 182 5.88 -28.34 0.42
CA LYS A 182 6.20 -29.16 -0.77
C LYS A 182 5.37 -28.77 -1.99
N LEU A 183 5.17 -27.47 -2.17
CA LEU A 183 4.53 -26.83 -3.33
C LEU A 183 5.57 -26.15 -4.22
N ASP A 184 6.83 -26.45 -4.00
CA ASP A 184 7.97 -25.91 -4.71
C ASP A 184 7.99 -26.40 -6.18
N GLY A 185 7.89 -25.43 -7.08
CA GLY A 185 8.21 -25.63 -8.49
C GLY A 185 9.73 -25.59 -8.72
N LYS A 186 10.17 -26.04 -9.90
CA LYS A 186 11.57 -25.90 -10.31
C LYS A 186 11.98 -24.42 -10.29
N GLY A 187 13.08 -24.11 -9.60
CA GLY A 187 13.68 -22.78 -9.59
C GLY A 187 13.32 -21.90 -8.40
N LEU A 188 12.43 -22.33 -7.49
CA LEU A 188 12.03 -21.52 -6.34
C LEU A 188 13.20 -21.20 -5.40
N GLN A 189 14.10 -22.16 -5.18
CA GLN A 189 15.31 -21.93 -4.36
C GLN A 189 16.27 -20.94 -5.01
N GLU A 190 16.45 -20.99 -6.33
CA GLU A 190 17.28 -20.03 -7.06
C GLU A 190 16.63 -18.63 -7.07
N GLN A 191 15.32 -18.56 -7.22
CA GLN A 191 14.54 -17.31 -7.07
C GLN A 191 14.80 -16.69 -5.69
N MET A 192 14.64 -17.48 -4.63
CA MET A 192 14.84 -17.02 -3.25
C MET A 192 16.28 -16.50 -3.02
N LYS A 193 17.31 -17.18 -3.56
CA LYS A 193 18.70 -16.69 -3.49
C LYS A 193 18.88 -15.35 -4.22
N ALA A 194 18.32 -15.23 -5.42
CA ALA A 194 18.38 -14.00 -6.21
C ALA A 194 17.68 -12.84 -5.47
N ASP A 195 16.52 -13.11 -4.89
CA ASP A 195 15.76 -12.14 -4.11
C ASP A 195 16.50 -11.68 -2.85
N MET A 196 17.16 -12.60 -2.15
CA MET A 196 18.00 -12.26 -0.99
C MET A 196 19.16 -11.34 -1.39
N ALA A 197 19.79 -11.58 -2.53
CA ALA A 197 20.84 -10.70 -3.06
C ALA A 197 20.27 -9.33 -3.47
N GLU A 198 19.07 -9.31 -4.05
CA GLU A 198 18.37 -8.06 -4.41
C GLU A 198 18.08 -7.20 -3.18
N VAL A 199 17.56 -7.78 -2.09
CA VAL A 199 17.26 -7.03 -0.87
C VAL A 199 18.52 -6.45 -0.25
N ARG A 200 19.60 -7.21 -0.13
CA ARG A 200 20.88 -6.70 0.37
C ARG A 200 21.36 -5.49 -0.44
N LYS A 201 21.43 -5.64 -1.77
CA LYS A 201 21.84 -4.55 -2.67
C LYS A 201 20.90 -3.33 -2.59
N GLY A 202 19.60 -3.57 -2.45
CA GLY A 202 18.61 -2.51 -2.32
C GLY A 202 18.80 -1.70 -1.05
N LEU A 203 19.00 -2.34 0.09
CA LEU A 203 19.29 -1.67 1.37
C LEU A 203 20.60 -0.88 1.34
N GLU A 204 21.65 -1.40 0.67
CA GLU A 204 22.91 -0.67 0.46
C GLU A 204 22.70 0.56 -0.41
N THR A 205 21.94 0.44 -1.50
CA THR A 205 21.64 1.55 -2.41
C THR A 205 20.84 2.65 -1.69
N LEU A 206 19.86 2.27 -0.86
CA LEU A 206 19.09 3.22 -0.05
C LEU A 206 19.96 3.93 0.99
N ALA A 207 20.92 3.22 1.61
CA ALA A 207 21.84 3.81 2.59
C ALA A 207 22.83 4.81 1.96
N ALA A 208 23.20 4.61 0.70
CA ALA A 208 24.07 5.52 -0.05
C ALA A 208 23.34 6.70 -0.70
N ALA A 209 21.99 6.74 -0.60
CA ALA A 209 21.20 7.77 -1.26
C ALA A 209 21.40 9.16 -0.65
N PRO A 210 21.47 10.24 -1.47
CA PRO A 210 21.69 11.60 -0.99
C PRO A 210 20.53 12.16 -0.16
N VAL A 211 19.31 11.65 -0.37
CA VAL A 211 18.12 12.01 0.39
C VAL A 211 18.08 11.15 1.66
N SER A 212 18.72 11.62 2.72
CA SER A 212 18.84 10.89 3.98
C SER A 212 18.66 11.80 5.17
N THR A 213 17.43 11.93 5.66
CA THR A 213 17.15 12.57 6.94
C THR A 213 17.66 11.70 8.11
N PRO A 214 17.85 12.25 9.32
CA PRO A 214 18.18 11.43 10.49
C PRO A 214 17.18 10.29 10.73
N ALA A 215 15.88 10.54 10.50
CA ALA A 215 14.82 9.53 10.63
C ALA A 215 15.00 8.40 9.61
N ILE A 216 15.30 8.72 8.35
CA ILE A 216 15.56 7.72 7.29
C ILE A 216 16.79 6.89 7.65
N ARG A 217 17.88 7.51 8.11
CA ARG A 217 19.10 6.77 8.50
C ARG A 217 18.84 5.78 9.62
N ASN A 218 18.15 6.22 10.67
CA ASN A 218 17.81 5.35 11.81
C ASN A 218 16.92 4.18 11.39
N GLU A 219 15.94 4.43 10.53
CA GLU A 219 15.05 3.36 10.04
C GLU A 219 15.78 2.39 9.09
N LEU A 220 16.74 2.88 8.30
CA LEU A 220 17.60 2.02 7.48
C LEU A 220 18.50 1.11 8.32
N GLU A 221 19.08 1.61 9.40
CA GLU A 221 19.89 0.80 10.33
C GLU A 221 19.02 -0.28 10.99
N LEU A 222 17.81 0.08 11.41
CA LEU A 222 16.84 -0.89 11.93
C LEU A 222 16.44 -1.92 10.87
N GLY A 223 16.20 -1.49 9.63
CA GLY A 223 15.90 -2.37 8.50
C GLY A 223 17.02 -3.36 8.21
N ARG A 224 18.27 -2.91 8.26
CA ARG A 224 19.45 -3.79 8.12
C ARG A 224 19.56 -4.81 9.25
N ALA A 225 19.31 -4.39 10.48
CA ALA A 225 19.30 -5.31 11.63
C ALA A 225 18.17 -6.35 11.52
N GLN A 226 16.96 -5.93 11.15
CA GLN A 226 15.83 -6.87 10.91
C GLN A 226 16.11 -7.80 9.73
N TRP A 227 16.78 -7.33 8.68
CA TRP A 227 17.20 -8.18 7.57
C TRP A 227 18.12 -9.31 8.03
N LEU A 228 19.13 -9.02 8.87
CA LEU A 228 20.03 -10.04 9.40
C LEU A 228 19.30 -11.10 10.23
N PHE A 229 18.32 -10.69 11.06
CA PHE A 229 17.49 -11.64 11.80
C PHE A 229 16.63 -12.50 10.89
N PHE A 230 16.02 -11.89 9.85
CA PHE A 230 15.25 -12.63 8.87
C PHE A 230 16.12 -13.61 8.06
N GLU A 231 17.28 -13.16 7.61
CA GLU A 231 18.25 -14.00 6.88
C GLU A 231 18.71 -15.20 7.72
N ALA A 232 18.97 -14.99 9.01
CA ALA A 232 19.29 -16.08 9.94
C ALA A 232 18.10 -17.04 10.16
N ALA A 233 16.87 -16.51 10.17
CA ALA A 233 15.67 -17.34 10.26
C ALA A 233 15.50 -18.23 9.03
N MET A 234 15.82 -17.74 7.83
CA MET A 234 15.73 -18.49 6.57
C MET A 234 16.68 -19.70 6.49
N GLN A 235 17.72 -19.75 7.33
CA GLN A 235 18.63 -20.90 7.42
C GLN A 235 18.10 -22.03 8.30
N ARG A 236 16.97 -21.81 9.00
CA ARG A 236 16.36 -22.82 9.87
C ARG A 236 15.64 -23.88 9.03
N ALA A 237 15.66 -25.11 9.55
CA ALA A 237 14.82 -26.17 9.01
C ALA A 237 13.35 -25.75 9.03
N PRO A 238 12.53 -26.16 8.05
CA PRO A 238 11.10 -25.84 7.98
C PRO A 238 10.28 -26.74 8.93
N ASP A 239 10.72 -26.83 10.19
CA ASP A 239 9.95 -27.40 11.29
C ASP A 239 9.03 -26.34 11.95
N GLY A 240 8.22 -26.73 12.90
CA GLY A 240 7.25 -25.81 13.55
C GLY A 240 7.91 -24.53 14.07
N LYS A 241 9.05 -24.64 14.78
CA LYS A 241 9.77 -23.51 15.36
C LYS A 241 10.49 -22.65 14.29
N GLY A 242 11.04 -23.29 13.26
CA GLY A 242 11.65 -22.58 12.14
C GLY A 242 10.60 -21.76 11.38
N MET A 243 9.46 -22.36 11.06
CA MET A 243 8.36 -21.70 10.38
C MET A 243 7.78 -20.52 11.20
N GLU A 244 7.59 -20.67 12.49
CA GLU A 244 7.16 -19.57 13.38
C GLU A 244 8.18 -18.43 13.41
N THR A 245 9.48 -18.76 13.41
CA THR A 245 10.55 -17.76 13.39
C THR A 245 10.54 -16.97 12.08
N VAL A 246 10.40 -17.65 10.93
CA VAL A 246 10.29 -16.97 9.62
C VAL A 246 9.02 -16.14 9.54
N ALA A 247 7.89 -16.65 10.02
CA ALA A 247 6.63 -15.90 10.07
C ALA A 247 6.79 -14.57 10.82
N THR A 248 7.32 -14.62 12.03
CA THR A 248 7.44 -13.42 12.89
C THR A 248 8.52 -12.45 12.42
N THR A 249 9.68 -12.94 11.97
CA THR A 249 10.76 -12.06 11.49
C THR A 249 10.41 -11.40 10.17
N SER A 250 9.70 -12.08 9.26
CA SER A 250 9.23 -11.48 7.99
C SER A 250 8.22 -10.35 8.22
N GLU A 251 7.35 -10.46 9.21
CA GLU A 251 6.40 -9.38 9.55
C GLU A 251 7.12 -8.17 10.15
N ARG A 252 8.04 -8.38 11.09
CA ARG A 252 8.85 -7.28 11.66
C ARG A 252 9.66 -6.54 10.61
N LEU A 253 10.27 -7.29 9.68
CA LEU A 253 10.99 -6.68 8.56
C LEU A 253 10.04 -5.87 7.66
N ALA A 254 8.83 -6.39 7.37
CA ALA A 254 7.84 -5.67 6.59
C ALA A 254 7.41 -4.36 7.25
N GLU A 255 7.19 -4.35 8.57
CA GLU A 255 6.82 -3.14 9.34
C GLU A 255 7.90 -2.05 9.23
N VAL A 256 9.17 -2.41 9.41
CA VAL A 256 10.30 -1.47 9.30
C VAL A 256 10.44 -0.94 7.89
N LEU A 257 10.36 -1.80 6.87
CA LEU A 257 10.46 -1.38 5.47
C LEU A 257 9.23 -0.58 5.00
N ASP A 258 8.06 -0.80 5.60
CA ASP A 258 6.86 0.01 5.37
C ASP A 258 7.08 1.44 5.87
N LYS A 259 7.53 1.57 7.12
CA LYS A 259 7.86 2.86 7.72
C LYS A 259 9.00 3.59 6.98
N LEU A 260 10.02 2.87 6.53
CA LEU A 260 11.08 3.43 5.71
C LEU A 260 10.52 4.01 4.38
N THR A 261 9.61 3.29 3.74
CA THR A 261 8.96 3.76 2.51
C THR A 261 8.15 5.04 2.75
N ASP A 262 7.41 5.10 3.85
CA ASP A 262 6.63 6.28 4.23
C ASP A 262 7.51 7.49 4.56
N LEU A 263 8.68 7.28 5.18
CA LEU A 263 9.67 8.34 5.43
C LEU A 263 10.25 8.90 4.12
N TYR A 264 10.54 8.07 3.14
CA TYR A 264 10.96 8.53 1.82
C TYR A 264 9.84 9.28 1.08
N ASP A 265 8.59 8.82 1.18
CA ASP A 265 7.43 9.52 0.60
C ASP A 265 7.21 10.89 1.26
N GLY A 266 7.35 10.98 2.59
CA GLY A 266 7.30 12.26 3.33
C GLY A 266 8.39 13.23 2.90
N ALA A 267 9.64 12.78 2.86
CA ALA A 267 10.77 13.60 2.44
C ALA A 267 10.64 14.09 0.99
N LEU A 268 10.02 13.29 0.11
CA LEU A 268 9.72 13.71 -1.26
C LEU A 268 8.69 14.84 -1.31
N LYS A 269 7.62 14.74 -0.52
CA LYS A 269 6.58 15.77 -0.44
C LYS A 269 7.13 17.11 0.04
N GLU A 270 8.05 17.09 1.00
CA GLU A 270 8.73 18.31 1.50
C GLU A 270 9.62 18.98 0.43
N VAL A 271 10.24 18.19 -0.45
CA VAL A 271 11.10 18.70 -1.52
C VAL A 271 10.31 19.23 -2.72
N LEU A 272 9.11 18.71 -2.95
CA LEU A 272 8.28 19.08 -4.09
C LEU A 272 7.27 20.20 -3.78
N GLY A 273 7.09 20.56 -2.49
CA GLY A 273 6.19 21.63 -2.03
C GLY A 273 4.75 21.31 -2.30
#